data_56e588cc9f57e91f3494eaef4b54fd2f
#
_entry.id   56e588cc9f57e91f3494eaef4b54fd2f
#
_cell.length_a   1.000
_cell.length_b   1.000
_cell.length_c   1.000
_cell.angle_alpha   90.00
_cell.angle_beta   90.00
_cell.angle_gamma   90.00
#
_symmetry.space_group_name_H-M   'P 1'
#
loop_
_entity.id
_entity.type
_entity.pdbx_description
1 polymer ?
#
loop_
_entity_poly.entity_id
_entity_poly.type
_entity_poly.pdbx_seq_one_letter_code
_entity_poly.pdbx_strand_id
1 'polypeptide(L)'
;MAPRQLGLVLVLAALVACHSHASPRAHEVSVEVDRIALDPSSGAPVVVLEDRRGNRSLAIWIGFAEASSIASEMHHDHPPRPNTHDLAKRLIEDLHGSVSRVVVTELREGTYYSVLVLDAPGGAIEVDARPSDAIALALRTGAPLFVREALFEATDEPTPPQAADEHST
;
A
#
# COMPACT_ATOMS: atom_id res chain seq x y z
N MET A 1 -62.03 -9.31 30.11
CA MET A 1 -61.47 -9.07 28.78
C MET A 1 -60.23 -8.17 28.95
N ALA A 2 -59.02 -8.74 28.86
CA ALA A 2 -57.77 -8.01 29.03
C ALA A 2 -57.08 -7.89 27.65
N PRO A 3 -56.58 -6.71 27.24
CA PRO A 3 -55.86 -6.56 25.98
C PRO A 3 -54.41 -7.03 26.13
N ARG A 4 -54.00 -7.91 25.22
CA ARG A 4 -52.63 -8.40 25.05
C ARG A 4 -51.75 -7.26 24.52
N GLN A 5 -50.77 -6.85 25.30
CA GLN A 5 -49.71 -5.96 24.89
C GLN A 5 -48.75 -6.71 23.94
N LEU A 6 -48.70 -6.29 22.68
CA LEU A 6 -47.75 -6.80 21.68
C LEU A 6 -46.43 -6.04 21.85
N GLY A 7 -45.45 -6.69 22.46
CA GLY A 7 -44.11 -6.12 22.61
C GLY A 7 -43.37 -6.14 21.27
N LEU A 8 -43.11 -4.96 20.72
CA LEU A 8 -42.27 -4.73 19.53
C LEU A 8 -40.81 -4.88 19.95
N VAL A 9 -40.21 -6.03 19.66
CA VAL A 9 -38.75 -6.24 19.83
C VAL A 9 -38.05 -5.61 18.65
N LEU A 10 -37.43 -4.46 18.90
CA LEU A 10 -36.57 -3.77 17.92
C LEU A 10 -35.20 -4.48 17.89
N VAL A 11 -34.99 -5.35 16.90
CA VAL A 11 -33.68 -5.97 16.66
C VAL A 11 -32.82 -4.96 15.95
N LEU A 12 -31.93 -4.30 16.71
CA LEU A 12 -30.89 -3.42 16.19
C LEU A 12 -29.76 -4.30 15.61
N ALA A 13 -29.82 -4.57 14.30
CA ALA A 13 -28.75 -5.25 13.58
C ALA A 13 -27.56 -4.28 13.48
N ALA A 14 -26.58 -4.45 14.36
CA ALA A 14 -25.29 -3.80 14.24
C ALA A 14 -24.56 -4.38 13.00
N LEU A 15 -24.55 -3.64 11.90
CA LEU A 15 -23.65 -3.90 10.76
C LEU A 15 -22.21 -3.64 11.22
N VAL A 16 -21.56 -4.67 11.73
CA VAL A 16 -20.12 -4.67 11.88
C VAL A 16 -19.55 -4.76 10.46
N ALA A 17 -19.09 -3.63 9.93
CA ALA A 17 -18.29 -3.60 8.71
C ALA A 17 -16.99 -4.35 8.98
N CYS A 18 -16.97 -5.65 8.67
CA CYS A 18 -15.73 -6.43 8.60
C CYS A 18 -14.89 -5.83 7.48
N HIS A 19 -13.95 -4.96 7.83
CA HIS A 19 -12.83 -4.67 6.96
C HIS A 19 -12.00 -5.96 6.88
N SER A 20 -12.21 -6.70 5.82
CA SER A 20 -11.43 -7.90 5.52
C SER A 20 -10.01 -7.46 5.17
N HIS A 21 -9.14 -7.39 6.18
CA HIS A 21 -7.71 -7.25 5.93
C HIS A 21 -7.26 -8.52 5.21
N ALA A 22 -6.91 -8.39 3.92
CA ALA A 22 -6.35 -9.50 3.18
C ALA A 22 -5.09 -10.00 3.91
N SER A 23 -5.03 -11.30 4.19
CA SER A 23 -3.87 -11.93 4.83
C SER A 23 -2.81 -12.26 3.77
N PRO A 24 -1.52 -12.32 4.17
CA PRO A 24 -0.46 -12.77 3.27
C PRO A 24 -0.75 -14.20 2.77
N ARG A 25 -0.48 -14.44 1.48
CA ARG A 25 -0.50 -15.78 0.90
C ARG A 25 0.84 -16.48 1.21
N ALA A 26 0.94 -17.78 0.92
CA ALA A 26 2.20 -18.51 1.07
C ALA A 26 3.33 -17.78 0.33
N HIS A 27 4.48 -17.60 0.98
CA HIS A 27 5.65 -16.87 0.47
C HIS A 27 5.46 -15.35 0.24
N GLU A 28 4.49 -14.73 0.88
CA GLU A 28 4.34 -13.28 0.93
C GLU A 28 4.58 -12.75 2.34
N VAL A 29 5.26 -11.63 2.44
CA VAL A 29 5.58 -10.94 3.70
C VAL A 29 4.82 -9.63 3.72
N SER A 30 4.10 -9.36 4.81
CA SER A 30 3.44 -8.06 5.01
C SER A 30 4.50 -7.01 5.33
N VAL A 31 4.44 -5.89 4.62
CA VAL A 31 5.37 -4.78 4.77
C VAL A 31 4.64 -3.46 4.94
N GLU A 32 5.38 -2.47 5.40
CA GLU A 32 4.95 -1.07 5.48
C GLU A 32 5.98 -0.20 4.77
N VAL A 33 5.57 1.00 4.35
CA VAL A 33 6.51 2.01 3.87
C VAL A 33 7.17 2.63 5.09
N ASP A 34 8.47 2.38 5.25
CA ASP A 34 9.26 2.96 6.34
C ASP A 34 9.61 4.42 6.03
N ARG A 35 10.25 4.68 4.89
CA ARG A 35 10.68 6.01 4.49
C ARG A 35 10.90 6.16 3.00
N ILE A 36 10.99 7.42 2.56
CA ILE A 36 11.61 7.82 1.30
C ILE A 36 13.02 8.37 1.61
N ALA A 37 14.00 7.91 0.86
CA ALA A 37 15.38 8.38 0.96
C ALA A 37 15.88 8.82 -0.42
N LEU A 38 17.01 9.53 -0.46
CA LEU A 38 17.75 9.79 -1.70
C LEU A 38 18.99 8.91 -1.74
N ASP A 39 19.21 8.24 -2.83
CA ASP A 39 20.45 7.51 -3.07
C ASP A 39 21.63 8.51 -3.16
N PRO A 40 22.64 8.41 -2.27
CA PRO A 40 23.72 9.39 -2.23
C PRO A 40 24.57 9.43 -3.50
N SER A 41 24.60 8.36 -4.28
CA SER A 41 25.41 8.23 -5.47
C SER A 41 24.73 8.80 -6.72
N SER A 42 23.45 8.57 -6.86
CA SER A 42 22.66 8.96 -8.03
C SER A 42 21.74 10.15 -7.79
N GLY A 43 21.42 10.45 -6.51
CA GLY A 43 20.40 11.42 -6.13
C GLY A 43 18.97 10.95 -6.43
N ALA A 44 18.80 9.70 -6.87
CA ALA A 44 17.48 9.15 -7.18
C ALA A 44 16.69 8.83 -5.90
N PRO A 45 15.38 9.05 -5.90
CA PRO A 45 14.54 8.67 -4.76
C PRO A 45 14.44 7.15 -4.63
N VAL A 46 14.42 6.69 -3.38
CA VAL A 46 14.26 5.28 -3.00
C VAL A 46 13.14 5.17 -1.99
N VAL A 47 12.15 4.33 -2.25
CA VAL A 47 11.18 3.91 -1.24
C VAL A 47 11.72 2.69 -0.50
N VAL A 48 11.72 2.73 0.82
CA VAL A 48 12.13 1.63 1.67
C VAL A 48 10.89 0.99 2.27
N LEU A 49 10.71 -0.30 1.98
CA LEU A 49 9.68 -1.14 2.57
C LEU A 49 10.31 -1.96 3.70
N GLU A 50 9.66 -2.03 4.84
CA GLU A 50 10.10 -2.80 5.99
C GLU A 50 9.07 -3.88 6.34
N ASP A 51 9.55 -5.10 6.67
CA ASP A 51 8.62 -6.12 7.16
C ASP A 51 8.10 -5.72 8.56
N ARG A 52 6.87 -6.13 8.88
CA ARG A 52 6.23 -5.75 10.17
C ARG A 52 6.97 -6.23 11.42
N ARG A 53 8.00 -7.06 11.28
CA ARG A 53 8.87 -7.50 12.36
C ARG A 53 10.11 -6.62 12.49
N GLY A 54 10.34 -5.70 11.53
CA GLY A 54 11.43 -4.73 11.53
C GLY A 54 12.82 -5.32 11.30
N ASN A 55 12.91 -6.53 10.74
CA ASN A 55 14.19 -7.22 10.59
C ASN A 55 14.65 -7.39 9.13
N ARG A 56 13.80 -7.02 8.15
CA ARG A 56 14.14 -7.06 6.73
C ARG A 56 13.59 -5.83 6.04
N SER A 57 14.36 -5.26 5.13
CA SER A 57 13.95 -4.12 4.32
C SER A 57 14.20 -4.39 2.84
N LEU A 58 13.39 -3.76 2.00
CA LEU A 58 13.51 -3.78 0.54
C LEU A 58 13.56 -2.34 0.05
N ALA A 59 14.63 -1.98 -0.66
CA ALA A 59 14.81 -0.67 -1.27
C ALA A 59 14.42 -0.74 -2.76
N ILE A 60 13.55 0.17 -3.20
CA ILE A 60 13.10 0.24 -4.59
C ILE A 60 13.32 1.67 -5.08
N TRP A 61 14.15 1.83 -6.13
CA TRP A 61 14.38 3.11 -6.80
C TRP A 61 13.13 3.52 -7.59
N ILE A 62 12.67 4.75 -7.40
CA ILE A 62 11.44 5.28 -7.98
C ILE A 62 11.65 6.65 -8.61
N GLY A 63 10.67 7.15 -9.35
CA GLY A 63 10.72 8.51 -9.91
C GLY A 63 10.40 9.57 -8.85
N PHE A 64 10.86 10.81 -9.10
CA PHE A 64 10.59 11.95 -8.19
C PHE A 64 9.11 12.25 -8.03
N ALA A 65 8.33 12.12 -9.08
CA ALA A 65 6.88 12.38 -9.04
C ALA A 65 6.17 11.35 -8.13
N GLU A 66 6.55 10.08 -8.27
CA GLU A 66 6.01 8.99 -7.46
C GLU A 66 6.47 9.12 -6.00
N ALA A 67 7.74 9.44 -5.76
CA ALA A 67 8.28 9.70 -4.43
C ALA A 67 7.55 10.85 -3.73
N SER A 68 7.35 11.97 -4.43
CA SER A 68 6.58 13.11 -3.92
C SER A 68 5.14 12.72 -3.58
N SER A 69 4.52 11.90 -4.42
CA SER A 69 3.15 11.43 -4.20
C SER A 69 3.03 10.49 -2.98
N ILE A 70 4.01 9.61 -2.79
CA ILE A 70 4.08 8.71 -1.63
C ILE A 70 4.33 9.54 -0.35
N ALA A 71 5.33 10.43 -0.37
CA ALA A 71 5.68 11.28 0.76
C ALA A 71 4.50 12.16 1.21
N SER A 72 3.77 12.73 0.26
CA SER A 72 2.57 13.54 0.53
C SER A 72 1.53 12.76 1.33
N GLU A 73 1.28 11.50 0.99
CA GLU A 73 0.35 10.64 1.72
C GLU A 73 0.89 10.25 3.10
N MET A 74 2.18 9.91 3.20
CA MET A 74 2.83 9.57 4.48
C MET A 74 2.76 10.72 5.49
N HIS A 75 2.86 11.96 5.02
CA HIS A 75 2.83 13.17 5.87
C HIS A 75 1.44 13.79 5.98
N HIS A 76 0.40 13.18 5.36
CA HIS A 76 -0.96 13.73 5.28
C HIS A 76 -1.01 15.15 4.69
N ASP A 77 -0.09 15.45 3.78
CA ASP A 77 -0.02 16.73 3.06
C ASP A 77 -0.77 16.61 1.73
N HIS A 78 -2.00 17.10 1.74
CA HIS A 78 -2.88 17.00 0.58
C HIS A 78 -2.86 18.30 -0.22
N PRO A 79 -2.35 18.27 -1.47
CA PRO A 79 -2.37 19.44 -2.34
C PRO A 79 -3.82 19.85 -2.66
N PRO A 80 -4.06 21.13 -3.01
CA PRO A 80 -5.42 21.64 -3.29
C PRO A 80 -6.08 20.99 -4.52
N ARG A 81 -5.29 20.33 -5.35
CA ARG A 81 -5.78 19.58 -6.51
C ARG A 81 -5.26 18.15 -6.46
N PRO A 82 -6.10 17.16 -6.83
CA PRO A 82 -5.69 15.75 -6.83
C PRO A 82 -4.55 15.51 -7.82
N ASN A 83 -3.59 14.69 -7.42
CA ASN A 83 -2.55 14.17 -8.29
C ASN A 83 -3.06 12.92 -9.05
N THR A 84 -2.17 12.29 -9.85
CA THR A 84 -2.53 11.13 -10.68
C THR A 84 -3.02 9.94 -9.83
N HIS A 85 -2.41 9.68 -8.66
CA HIS A 85 -2.82 8.57 -7.80
C HIS A 85 -4.14 8.86 -7.08
N ASP A 86 -4.42 10.12 -6.72
CA ASP A 86 -5.72 10.53 -6.18
C ASP A 86 -6.81 10.36 -7.24
N LEU A 87 -6.51 10.69 -8.50
CA LEU A 87 -7.41 10.45 -9.63
C LEU A 87 -7.66 8.95 -9.83
N ALA A 88 -6.59 8.14 -9.83
CA ALA A 88 -6.71 6.69 -10.02
C ALA A 88 -7.56 6.05 -8.90
N LYS A 89 -7.32 6.41 -7.63
CA LYS A 89 -8.15 5.99 -6.50
C LYS A 89 -9.62 6.31 -6.77
N ARG A 90 -9.92 7.57 -7.11
CA ARG A 90 -11.30 8.02 -7.35
C ARG A 90 -11.96 7.27 -8.51
N LEU A 91 -11.23 7.02 -9.61
CA LEU A 91 -11.76 6.24 -10.73
C LEU A 91 -12.11 4.81 -10.32
N ILE A 92 -11.28 4.17 -9.50
CA ILE A 92 -11.56 2.83 -8.97
C ILE A 92 -12.84 2.86 -8.12
N GLU A 93 -12.98 3.84 -7.23
CA GLU A 93 -14.14 3.99 -6.34
C GLU A 93 -15.42 4.31 -7.11
N ASP A 94 -15.38 5.24 -8.09
CA ASP A 94 -16.52 5.62 -8.93
C ASP A 94 -17.01 4.47 -9.81
N LEU A 95 -16.11 3.54 -10.16
CA LEU A 95 -16.44 2.29 -10.85
C LEU A 95 -16.87 1.16 -9.89
N HIS A 96 -17.15 1.49 -8.64
CA HIS A 96 -17.56 0.56 -7.58
C HIS A 96 -16.51 -0.54 -7.28
N GLY A 97 -15.24 -0.25 -7.53
CA GLY A 97 -14.13 -1.09 -7.16
C GLY A 97 -13.47 -0.64 -5.86
N SER A 98 -12.58 -1.45 -5.34
CA SER A 98 -11.69 -1.10 -4.24
C SER A 98 -10.34 -1.79 -4.42
N VAL A 99 -9.27 -1.20 -3.88
CA VAL A 99 -7.97 -1.86 -3.83
C VAL A 99 -8.00 -2.84 -2.67
N SER A 100 -7.91 -4.13 -2.98
CA SER A 100 -7.93 -5.22 -2.00
C SER A 100 -6.56 -5.45 -1.37
N ARG A 101 -5.51 -5.42 -2.20
CA ARG A 101 -4.13 -5.63 -1.78
C ARG A 101 -3.14 -5.25 -2.87
N VAL A 102 -1.89 -5.05 -2.48
CA VAL A 102 -0.75 -4.84 -3.39
C VAL A 102 0.33 -5.85 -3.08
N VAL A 103 0.98 -6.39 -4.12
CA VAL A 103 2.07 -7.35 -3.97
C VAL A 103 3.23 -6.94 -4.88
N VAL A 104 4.41 -6.71 -4.33
CA VAL A 104 5.65 -6.67 -5.12
C VAL A 104 6.08 -8.10 -5.38
N THR A 105 6.16 -8.49 -6.65
CA THR A 105 6.17 -9.91 -7.04
C THR A 105 7.53 -10.43 -7.46
N GLU A 106 8.31 -9.64 -8.19
CA GLU A 106 9.58 -10.11 -8.72
C GLU A 106 10.53 -8.96 -9.05
N LEU A 107 11.81 -9.29 -9.15
CA LEU A 107 12.86 -8.46 -9.72
C LEU A 107 13.38 -9.17 -10.96
N ARG A 108 13.25 -8.55 -12.14
CA ARG A 108 13.67 -9.11 -13.42
C ARG A 108 14.47 -8.06 -14.19
N GLU A 109 15.70 -8.38 -14.55
CA GLU A 109 16.57 -7.47 -15.29
C GLU A 109 16.70 -6.07 -14.64
N GLY A 110 16.82 -6.04 -13.30
CA GLY A 110 16.92 -4.78 -12.55
C GLY A 110 15.60 -4.01 -12.38
N THR A 111 14.47 -4.57 -12.85
CA THR A 111 13.15 -3.95 -12.76
C THR A 111 12.25 -4.72 -11.80
N TYR A 112 11.71 -4.02 -10.81
CA TYR A 112 10.69 -4.58 -9.92
C TYR A 112 9.32 -4.56 -10.56
N TYR A 113 8.56 -5.63 -10.36
CA TYR A 113 7.19 -5.80 -10.79
C TYR A 113 6.26 -5.87 -9.59
N SER A 114 5.02 -5.43 -9.78
CA SER A 114 3.99 -5.56 -8.76
C SER A 114 2.62 -5.83 -9.36
N VAL A 115 1.74 -6.38 -8.55
CA VAL A 115 0.35 -6.62 -8.87
C VAL A 115 -0.54 -5.84 -7.90
N LEU A 116 -1.45 -5.06 -8.46
CA LEU A 116 -2.53 -4.40 -7.77
C LEU A 116 -3.77 -5.30 -7.88
N VAL A 117 -4.28 -5.78 -6.76
CA VAL A 117 -5.51 -6.60 -6.74
C VAL A 117 -6.68 -5.70 -6.41
N LEU A 118 -7.64 -5.66 -7.30
CA LEU A 118 -8.88 -4.91 -7.15
C LEU A 118 -10.04 -5.86 -6.89
N ASP A 119 -10.92 -5.50 -5.97
CA ASP A 119 -12.26 -6.08 -5.88
C ASP A 119 -13.21 -5.19 -6.69
N ALA A 120 -13.93 -5.80 -7.64
CA ALA A 120 -14.85 -5.12 -8.53
C ALA A 120 -16.17 -5.89 -8.64
N PRO A 121 -17.26 -5.29 -9.16
CA PRO A 121 -18.57 -5.95 -9.26
C PRO A 121 -18.57 -7.27 -10.04
N GLY A 122 -17.55 -7.50 -10.90
CA GLY A 122 -17.37 -8.76 -11.66
C GLY A 122 -16.44 -9.78 -10.99
N GLY A 123 -15.93 -9.50 -9.81
CA GLY A 123 -14.94 -10.32 -9.10
C GLY A 123 -13.57 -9.64 -8.97
N ALA A 124 -12.60 -10.36 -8.41
CA ALA A 124 -11.25 -9.84 -8.25
C ALA A 124 -10.52 -9.70 -9.59
N ILE A 125 -9.81 -8.59 -9.76
CA ILE A 125 -9.03 -8.27 -10.95
C ILE A 125 -7.58 -8.04 -10.52
N GLU A 126 -6.64 -8.68 -11.19
CA GLU A 126 -5.21 -8.43 -11.02
C GLU A 126 -4.72 -7.49 -12.13
N VAL A 127 -4.10 -6.38 -11.72
CA VAL A 127 -3.58 -5.35 -12.62
C VAL A 127 -2.07 -5.27 -12.45
N ASP A 128 -1.33 -5.41 -13.56
CA ASP A 128 0.11 -5.12 -13.58
C ASP A 128 0.34 -3.64 -13.31
N ALA A 129 1.26 -3.34 -12.39
CA ALA A 129 1.56 -1.97 -11.99
C ALA A 129 3.04 -1.82 -11.63
N ARG A 130 3.58 -0.62 -11.82
CA ARG A 130 4.89 -0.32 -11.25
C ARG A 130 4.77 -0.32 -9.71
N PRO A 131 5.78 -0.82 -8.97
CA PRO A 131 5.73 -0.82 -7.51
C PRO A 131 5.42 0.55 -6.91
N SER A 132 6.01 1.62 -7.45
CA SER A 132 5.75 3.00 -6.98
C SER A 132 4.29 3.42 -7.08
N ASP A 133 3.60 3.07 -8.19
CA ASP A 133 2.18 3.41 -8.38
C ASP A 133 1.30 2.57 -7.45
N ALA A 134 1.60 1.28 -7.35
CA ALA A 134 0.86 0.36 -6.49
C ALA A 134 1.00 0.74 -5.00
N ILE A 135 2.22 1.10 -4.54
CA ILE A 135 2.48 1.60 -3.18
C ILE A 135 1.71 2.90 -2.93
N ALA A 136 1.76 3.86 -3.87
CA ALA A 136 1.05 5.12 -3.75
C ALA A 136 -0.47 4.93 -3.63
N LEU A 137 -1.03 3.95 -4.33
CA LEU A 137 -2.45 3.58 -4.23
C LEU A 137 -2.75 2.83 -2.93
N ALA A 138 -1.87 1.92 -2.49
CA ALA A 138 -2.02 1.19 -1.23
C ALA A 138 -2.13 2.17 -0.04
N LEU A 139 -1.24 3.15 0.04
CA LEU A 139 -1.27 4.17 1.09
C LEU A 139 -2.58 4.97 1.10
N ARG A 140 -3.07 5.37 -0.08
CA ARG A 140 -4.30 6.18 -0.23
C ARG A 140 -5.58 5.43 0.09
N THR A 141 -5.55 4.12 -0.08
CA THR A 141 -6.74 3.26 0.11
C THR A 141 -6.72 2.50 1.43
N GLY A 142 -5.58 2.52 2.14
CA GLY A 142 -5.36 1.70 3.32
C GLY A 142 -5.23 0.21 2.99
N ALA A 143 -4.99 -0.15 1.73
CA ALA A 143 -4.84 -1.53 1.32
C ALA A 143 -3.52 -2.12 1.83
N PRO A 144 -3.52 -3.39 2.26
CA PRO A 144 -2.32 -4.05 2.74
C PRO A 144 -1.30 -4.25 1.62
N LEU A 145 -0.02 -4.05 1.98
CA LEU A 145 1.12 -4.18 1.09
C LEU A 145 1.92 -5.43 1.43
N PHE A 146 2.28 -6.18 0.41
CA PHE A 146 3.06 -7.41 0.53
C PHE A 146 4.24 -7.41 -0.43
N VAL A 147 5.27 -8.16 -0.06
CA VAL A 147 6.45 -8.45 -0.88
C VAL A 147 6.62 -9.95 -0.93
N ARG A 148 6.97 -10.51 -2.08
CA ARG A 148 7.36 -11.93 -2.15
C ARG A 148 8.65 -12.16 -1.39
N GLU A 149 8.67 -13.17 -0.54
CA GLU A 149 9.78 -13.48 0.38
C GLU A 149 11.13 -13.60 -0.34
N ALA A 150 11.15 -14.20 -1.52
CA ALA A 150 12.34 -14.35 -2.34
C ALA A 150 13.02 -13.03 -2.72
N LEU A 151 12.32 -11.89 -2.68
CA LEU A 151 12.89 -10.58 -2.98
C LEU A 151 13.79 -10.06 -1.87
N PHE A 152 13.57 -10.47 -0.63
CA PHE A 152 14.46 -10.11 0.47
C PHE A 152 15.78 -10.89 0.40
N GLU A 153 15.76 -12.11 -0.14
CA GLU A 153 16.96 -12.95 -0.33
C GLU A 153 17.81 -12.49 -1.51
N ALA A 154 17.15 -11.92 -2.55
CA ALA A 154 17.83 -11.45 -3.76
C ALA A 154 18.55 -10.10 -3.56
N THR A 155 18.25 -9.38 -2.48
CA THR A 155 18.77 -8.04 -2.20
C THR A 155 19.83 -8.02 -1.10
N ASP A 156 20.57 -9.11 -0.90
CA ASP A 156 21.76 -9.13 -0.02
C ASP A 156 22.89 -8.16 -0.46
N GLU A 157 22.61 -7.20 -1.36
CA GLU A 157 23.41 -6.01 -1.72
C GLU A 157 22.51 -4.82 -2.06
N PRO A 158 22.90 -3.60 -1.73
CA PRO A 158 23.51 -3.00 -0.55
C PRO A 158 22.51 -2.37 0.39
N THR A 159 22.89 -2.17 1.65
CA THR A 159 22.19 -1.40 2.69
C THR A 159 21.57 -0.12 2.10
N PRO A 160 20.26 0.09 2.24
CA PRO A 160 19.63 1.35 1.83
C PRO A 160 20.29 2.54 2.52
N PRO A 161 20.38 3.70 1.85
CA PRO A 161 21.00 4.88 2.44
C PRO A 161 20.34 5.21 3.76
N GLN A 162 21.14 5.33 4.83
CA GLN A 162 20.65 5.80 6.12
C GLN A 162 20.17 7.24 5.97
N ALA A 163 19.02 7.55 6.58
CA ALA A 163 18.57 8.94 6.70
C ALA A 163 19.71 9.75 7.30
N ALA A 164 20.10 10.85 6.65
CA ALA A 164 21.04 11.80 7.25
C ALA A 164 20.41 12.31 8.54
N ASP A 165 21.05 12.04 9.66
CA ASP A 165 20.66 12.59 10.95
C ASP A 165 20.71 14.13 10.87
N GLU A 166 19.57 14.79 10.69
CA GLU A 166 19.41 16.22 10.88
C GLU A 166 19.44 16.55 12.37
N HIS A 167 20.57 16.26 13.03
CA HIS A 167 20.85 16.80 14.35
C HIS A 167 22.33 17.15 14.44
N SER A 168 22.68 18.33 13.96
CA SER A 168 23.86 19.08 14.43
C SER A 168 23.71 20.54 14.09
N THR A 169 23.34 21.29 15.08
CA THR A 169 23.69 22.64 15.53
C THR A 169 22.48 23.46 15.90
#